data_57d096107a9a4c25007fd1ca78d82255
#
_entry.id   57d096107a9a4c25007fd1ca78d82255
#
_cell.length_a   1.000
_cell.length_b   1.000
_cell.length_c   1.000
_cell.angle_alpha   90.00
_cell.angle_beta   90.00
_cell.angle_gamma   90.00
#
_symmetry.space_group_name_H-M   'P 1'
#
loop_
_entity.id
_entity.type
_entity.pdbx_description
1 polymer ?
#
loop_
_entity_poly.entity_id
_entity_poly.type
_entity_poly.pdbx_seq_one_letter_code
_entity_poly.pdbx_strand_id
1 'polypeptide(L)'
;MKKIKRAILKLSGELFNDENENISFSQYDFVAKKLIKIQKDTKIQLAIVVGGGNIFRGRKASKEVDHNDADTMGMLATIINGVALREALVRNGAKDTRLMTSISIPQIAEPYIRNKGRHHLINNRLVII
;
A
#
# COMPACT_ATOMS: atom_id res chain seq x y z
N MET A 1 -26.70 15.49 2.65
CA MET A 1 -25.66 14.45 2.97
C MET A 1 -24.30 15.11 3.13
N LYS A 2 -23.58 14.78 4.21
CA LYS A 2 -22.19 15.24 4.36
C LYS A 2 -21.31 14.57 3.31
N LYS A 3 -20.61 15.36 2.49
CA LYS A 3 -19.67 14.86 1.49
C LYS A 3 -18.46 14.24 2.20
N ILE A 4 -18.12 13.00 1.88
CA ILE A 4 -16.91 12.33 2.38
C ILE A 4 -15.69 13.09 1.85
N LYS A 5 -14.82 13.54 2.75
CA LYS A 5 -13.60 14.28 2.40
C LYS A 5 -12.34 13.41 2.43
N ARG A 6 -12.37 12.34 3.20
CA ARG A 6 -11.23 11.44 3.43
C ARG A 6 -11.70 10.00 3.53
N ALA A 7 -10.93 9.09 2.96
CA ALA A 7 -11.19 7.66 3.02
C ALA A 7 -9.90 6.87 3.23
N ILE A 8 -10.03 5.71 3.85
CA ILE A 8 -9.00 4.67 3.88
C ILE A 8 -9.51 3.53 3.00
N LEU A 9 -8.71 3.15 2.03
CA LEU A 9 -8.99 2.03 1.14
C LEU A 9 -8.06 0.88 1.49
N LYS A 10 -8.62 -0.27 1.87
CA LYS A 10 -7.86 -1.49 2.09
C LYS A 10 -7.80 -2.31 0.82
N LEU A 11 -6.60 -2.63 0.35
CA LEU A 11 -6.34 -3.48 -0.80
C LEU A 11 -5.77 -4.83 -0.35
N SER A 12 -6.40 -5.92 -0.77
CA SER A 12 -5.83 -7.25 -0.59
C SER A 12 -4.55 -7.41 -1.40
N GLY A 13 -3.53 -8.07 -0.86
CA GLY A 13 -2.32 -8.40 -1.61
C GLY A 13 -2.58 -9.24 -2.86
N GLU A 14 -3.67 -10.01 -2.87
CA GLU A 14 -4.08 -10.83 -4.03
C GLU A 14 -4.43 -10.02 -5.28
N LEU A 15 -4.66 -8.72 -5.15
CA LEU A 15 -4.82 -7.83 -6.31
C LEU A 15 -3.54 -7.67 -7.13
N PHE A 16 -2.39 -8.03 -6.57
CA PHE A 16 -1.07 -7.79 -7.15
C PHE A 16 -0.42 -9.05 -7.74
N ASN A 17 -1.11 -10.18 -7.71
CA ASN A 17 -0.69 -11.39 -8.42
C ASN A 17 -1.47 -11.56 -9.73
N ASP A 18 -0.97 -12.43 -10.57
CA ASP A 18 -1.68 -12.98 -11.72
C ASP A 18 -1.49 -14.50 -11.80
N GLU A 19 -1.92 -15.12 -12.89
CA GLU A 19 -1.84 -16.58 -13.06
C GLU A 19 -0.39 -17.10 -13.09
N ASN A 20 0.59 -16.26 -13.44
CA ASN A 20 1.98 -16.64 -13.63
C ASN A 20 2.91 -16.16 -12.53
N GLU A 21 2.57 -15.04 -11.87
CA GLU A 21 3.46 -14.34 -10.96
C GLU A 21 2.76 -13.91 -9.67
N ASN A 22 3.44 -14.12 -8.53
CA ASN A 22 2.95 -13.61 -7.24
C ASN A 22 3.09 -12.08 -7.13
N ILE A 23 4.02 -11.50 -7.86
CA ILE A 23 4.23 -10.06 -7.98
C ILE A 23 4.11 -9.69 -9.45
N SER A 24 2.97 -9.17 -9.85
CA SER A 24 2.70 -8.80 -11.24
C SER A 24 2.72 -7.28 -11.39
N PHE A 25 3.74 -6.75 -12.05
CA PHE A 25 3.89 -5.31 -12.26
C PHE A 25 2.74 -4.71 -13.07
N SER A 26 2.15 -5.47 -13.99
CA SER A 26 0.97 -5.03 -14.72
C SER A 26 -0.25 -4.83 -13.81
N GLN A 27 -0.39 -5.63 -12.76
CA GLN A 27 -1.46 -5.47 -11.77
C GLN A 27 -1.26 -4.22 -10.90
N TYR A 28 -0.02 -3.92 -10.48
CA TYR A 28 0.26 -2.66 -9.77
C TYR A 28 -0.06 -1.44 -10.65
N ASP A 29 0.27 -1.47 -11.93
CA ASP A 29 -0.08 -0.41 -12.88
C ASP A 29 -1.59 -0.22 -13.02
N PHE A 30 -2.31 -1.31 -13.15
CA PHE A 30 -3.78 -1.29 -13.25
C PHE A 30 -4.41 -0.67 -11.99
N VAL A 31 -3.97 -1.09 -10.81
CA VAL A 31 -4.44 -0.54 -9.53
C VAL A 31 -4.06 0.93 -9.40
N ALA A 32 -2.82 1.29 -9.73
CA ALA A 32 -2.33 2.67 -9.66
C ALA A 32 -3.17 3.62 -10.52
N LYS A 33 -3.46 3.26 -11.76
CA LYS A 33 -4.30 4.05 -12.66
C LYS A 33 -5.71 4.25 -12.11
N LYS A 34 -6.30 3.22 -11.50
CA LYS A 34 -7.62 3.33 -10.85
C LYS A 34 -7.59 4.27 -9.65
N LEU A 35 -6.59 4.17 -8.78
CA LEU A 35 -6.44 5.03 -7.60
C LEU A 35 -6.28 6.50 -7.97
N ILE A 36 -5.44 6.78 -8.97
CA ILE A 36 -5.23 8.14 -9.50
C ILE A 36 -6.54 8.69 -10.05
N LYS A 37 -7.28 7.89 -10.83
CA LYS A 37 -8.58 8.28 -11.37
C LYS A 37 -9.58 8.59 -10.27
N ILE A 38 -9.71 7.72 -9.26
CA ILE A 38 -10.61 7.93 -8.12
C ILE A 38 -10.29 9.24 -7.41
N GLN A 39 -9.02 9.48 -7.08
CA GLN A 39 -8.62 10.71 -6.40
C GLN A 39 -8.91 11.94 -7.26
N LYS A 40 -8.62 11.88 -8.55
CA LYS A 40 -8.86 12.99 -9.49
C LYS A 40 -10.34 13.33 -9.63
N ASP A 41 -11.19 12.31 -9.78
CA ASP A 41 -12.62 12.49 -10.02
C ASP A 41 -13.38 12.91 -8.75
N THR A 42 -12.99 12.36 -7.60
CA THR A 42 -13.72 12.58 -6.34
C THR A 42 -13.15 13.68 -5.46
N LYS A 43 -11.89 14.05 -5.66
CA LYS A 43 -11.13 14.96 -4.78
C LYS A 43 -11.04 14.50 -3.33
N ILE A 44 -11.22 13.20 -3.07
CA ILE A 44 -11.09 12.60 -1.74
C ILE A 44 -9.61 12.51 -1.36
N GLN A 45 -9.30 12.85 -0.12
CA GLN A 45 -8.01 12.54 0.49
C GLN A 45 -7.95 11.03 0.74
N LEU A 46 -7.01 10.34 0.11
CA LEU A 46 -6.99 8.87 0.08
C LEU A 46 -5.74 8.30 0.75
N ALA A 47 -5.95 7.52 1.81
CA ALA A 47 -4.97 6.64 2.40
C ALA A 47 -5.24 5.20 1.92
N ILE A 48 -4.18 4.46 1.66
CA ILE A 48 -4.25 3.11 1.09
C ILE A 48 -3.51 2.15 2.02
N VAL A 49 -4.18 1.12 2.47
CA VAL A 49 -3.59 0.03 3.25
C VAL A 49 -3.48 -1.19 2.34
N VAL A 50 -2.29 -1.75 2.23
CA VAL A 50 -2.04 -2.91 1.36
C VAL A 50 -1.76 -4.17 2.18
N GLY A 51 -2.32 -5.29 1.76
CA GLY A 51 -1.99 -6.61 2.29
C GLY A 51 -0.75 -7.19 1.63
N GLY A 52 -0.25 -8.31 2.17
CA GLY A 52 0.93 -9.04 1.68
C GLY A 52 0.67 -10.49 1.26
N GLY A 53 -0.60 -10.90 1.15
CA GLY A 53 -0.98 -12.30 0.96
C GLY A 53 -0.59 -12.94 -0.36
N ASN A 54 -0.22 -12.15 -1.37
CA ASN A 54 0.35 -12.63 -2.63
C ASN A 54 1.82 -13.08 -2.47
N ILE A 55 2.53 -12.52 -1.49
CA ILE A 55 3.96 -12.80 -1.23
C ILE A 55 4.10 -13.84 -0.12
N PHE A 56 3.41 -13.63 1.01
CA PHE A 56 3.52 -14.49 2.17
C PHE A 56 2.18 -14.67 2.88
N ARG A 57 1.85 -15.92 3.22
CA ARG A 57 0.64 -16.28 3.98
C ARG A 57 1.03 -17.05 5.24
N GLY A 58 1.03 -16.39 6.38
CA GLY A 58 1.42 -16.96 7.67
C GLY A 58 0.63 -18.21 8.05
N ARG A 59 -0.65 -18.31 7.70
CA ARG A 59 -1.48 -19.50 7.96
C ARG A 59 -0.97 -20.77 7.28
N LYS A 60 -0.34 -20.66 6.11
CA LYS A 60 0.25 -21.81 5.39
C LYS A 60 1.60 -22.20 5.98
N ALA A 61 2.32 -21.24 6.55
CA ALA A 61 3.64 -21.45 7.12
C ALA A 61 3.62 -21.82 8.62
N SER A 62 2.47 -21.85 9.27
CA SER A 62 2.29 -22.00 10.72
C SER A 62 2.86 -23.31 11.33
N LYS A 63 3.17 -24.31 10.49
CA LYS A 63 3.80 -25.57 10.92
C LYS A 63 5.33 -25.58 10.79
N GLU A 64 5.89 -24.66 10.03
CA GLU A 64 7.30 -24.65 9.61
C GLU A 64 8.06 -23.44 10.16
N VAL A 65 7.35 -22.37 10.52
CA VAL A 65 7.92 -21.09 10.95
C VAL A 65 7.29 -20.67 12.28
N ASP A 66 8.12 -20.14 13.18
CA ASP A 66 7.65 -19.55 14.44
C ASP A 66 6.63 -18.43 14.17
N HIS A 67 5.64 -18.29 15.05
CA HIS A 67 4.54 -17.37 14.86
C HIS A 67 4.99 -15.91 14.77
N ASN A 68 5.97 -15.50 15.59
CA ASN A 68 6.50 -14.14 15.55
C ASN A 68 7.26 -13.84 14.25
N ASP A 69 8.01 -14.83 13.76
CA ASP A 69 8.73 -14.72 12.49
C ASP A 69 7.76 -14.69 11.31
N ALA A 70 6.69 -15.49 11.35
CA ALA A 70 5.63 -15.47 10.34
C ALA A 70 4.94 -14.11 10.28
N ASP A 71 4.63 -13.49 11.40
CA ASP A 71 4.05 -12.15 11.47
C ASP A 71 5.01 -11.10 10.91
N THR A 72 6.28 -11.19 11.26
CA THR A 72 7.33 -10.31 10.72
C THR A 72 7.45 -10.44 9.21
N MET A 73 7.46 -11.64 8.67
CA MET A 73 7.48 -11.89 7.23
C MET A 73 6.24 -11.31 6.55
N GLY A 74 5.06 -11.45 7.17
CA GLY A 74 3.82 -10.86 6.68
C GLY A 74 3.87 -9.33 6.63
N MET A 75 4.42 -8.69 7.65
CA MET A 75 4.60 -7.23 7.66
C MET A 75 5.59 -6.77 6.58
N LEU A 76 6.71 -7.47 6.40
CA LEU A 76 7.68 -7.17 5.33
C LEU A 76 7.04 -7.35 3.94
N ALA A 77 6.19 -8.35 3.76
CA ALA A 77 5.45 -8.56 2.52
C ALA A 77 4.53 -7.37 2.17
N THR A 78 3.89 -6.75 3.16
CA THR A 78 3.10 -5.53 2.94
C THR A 78 3.96 -4.35 2.51
N ILE A 79 5.16 -4.23 3.04
CA ILE A 79 6.11 -3.18 2.65
C ILE A 79 6.58 -3.36 1.21
N ILE A 80 6.86 -4.59 0.79
CA ILE A 80 7.21 -4.90 -0.61
C ILE A 80 6.09 -4.42 -1.55
N ASN A 81 4.84 -4.79 -1.26
CA ASN A 81 3.69 -4.32 -2.05
C ASN A 81 3.54 -2.80 -2.01
N GLY A 82 3.79 -2.18 -0.86
CA GLY A 82 3.76 -0.73 -0.70
C GLY A 82 4.79 -0.02 -1.59
N VAL A 83 6.01 -0.55 -1.66
CA VAL A 83 7.08 -0.02 -2.52
C VAL A 83 6.69 -0.15 -3.99
N ALA A 84 6.23 -1.33 -4.41
CA ALA A 84 5.83 -1.58 -5.80
C ALA A 84 4.63 -0.70 -6.22
N LEU A 85 3.64 -0.55 -5.35
CA LEU A 85 2.49 0.33 -5.62
C LEU A 85 2.90 1.80 -5.68
N ARG A 86 3.77 2.27 -4.78
CA ARG A 86 4.30 3.64 -4.83
C ARG A 86 5.00 3.89 -6.16
N GLU A 87 5.86 2.97 -6.59
CA GLU A 87 6.58 3.09 -7.85
C GLU A 87 5.59 3.19 -9.03
N ALA A 88 4.59 2.32 -9.08
CA ALA A 88 3.56 2.35 -10.12
C ALA A 88 2.74 3.67 -10.11
N LEU A 89 2.39 4.19 -8.93
CA LEU A 89 1.70 5.48 -8.80
C LEU A 89 2.56 6.64 -9.30
N VAL A 90 3.83 6.68 -8.92
CA VAL A 90 4.77 7.72 -9.37
C VAL A 90 4.96 7.66 -10.89
N ARG A 91 5.17 6.48 -11.45
CA ARG A 91 5.32 6.26 -12.89
C ARG A 91 4.07 6.68 -13.68
N ASN A 92 2.89 6.51 -13.10
CA ASN A 92 1.62 6.91 -13.73
C ASN A 92 1.20 8.36 -13.41
N GLY A 93 2.07 9.17 -12.82
CA GLY A 93 1.88 10.62 -12.67
C GLY A 93 1.55 11.11 -11.26
N ALA A 94 1.31 10.24 -10.28
CA ALA A 94 1.14 10.62 -8.88
C ALA A 94 2.51 10.77 -8.19
N LYS A 95 3.28 11.77 -8.63
CA LYS A 95 4.71 11.95 -8.30
C LYS A 95 5.00 12.12 -6.81
N ASP A 96 4.06 12.66 -6.04
CA ASP A 96 4.22 12.93 -4.61
C ASP A 96 3.51 11.88 -3.73
N THR A 97 3.47 10.63 -4.18
CA THR A 97 2.96 9.50 -3.39
C THR A 97 3.90 9.19 -2.24
N ARG A 98 3.33 8.98 -1.05
CA ARG A 98 4.08 8.69 0.17
C ARG A 98 3.84 7.27 0.64
N LEU A 99 4.92 6.59 1.04
CA LEU A 99 4.89 5.30 1.71
C LEU A 99 5.30 5.50 3.16
N MET A 100 4.43 5.06 4.07
CA MET A 100 4.67 5.11 5.52
C MET A 100 4.59 3.70 6.09
N THR A 101 5.34 3.41 7.13
CA THR A 101 5.32 2.11 7.80
C THR A 101 5.55 2.24 9.30
N SER A 102 4.96 1.34 10.08
CA SER A 102 5.21 1.22 11.53
C SER A 102 6.55 0.53 11.84
N ILE A 103 7.10 -0.24 10.89
CA ILE A 103 8.45 -0.78 11.02
C ILE A 103 9.45 0.30 10.64
N SER A 104 10.45 0.52 11.48
CA SER A 104 11.47 1.54 11.23
C SER A 104 12.44 1.09 10.13
N ILE A 105 12.19 1.52 8.92
CA ILE A 105 13.06 1.31 7.73
C ILE A 105 13.18 2.64 6.99
N PRO A 106 13.87 3.64 7.58
CA PRO A 106 13.85 5.02 7.06
C PRO A 106 14.45 5.16 5.66
N GLN A 107 15.28 4.22 5.23
CA GLN A 107 15.84 4.19 3.87
C GLN A 107 14.80 3.84 2.79
N ILE A 108 13.67 3.24 3.17
CA ILE A 108 12.66 2.73 2.24
C ILE A 108 11.35 3.50 2.35
N ALA A 109 10.91 3.77 3.58
CA ALA A 109 9.61 4.36 3.87
C ALA A 109 9.68 5.33 5.05
N GLU A 110 8.77 6.29 5.06
CA GLU A 110 8.65 7.22 6.19
C GLU A 110 8.10 6.48 7.42
N PRO A 111 8.60 6.79 8.63
CA PRO A 111 7.98 6.30 9.85
C PRO A 111 6.52 6.76 9.94
N TYR A 112 5.60 5.86 10.31
CA TYR A 112 4.22 6.24 10.50
C TYR A 112 4.07 7.13 11.73
N ILE A 113 3.82 8.39 11.50
CA ILE A 113 3.45 9.39 12.50
C ILE A 113 2.12 9.99 12.07
N ARG A 114 1.10 9.88 12.93
CA ARG A 114 -0.28 10.30 12.63
C ARG A 114 -0.36 11.71 12.01
N ASN A 115 0.28 12.68 12.63
CA ASN A 115 0.22 14.06 12.16
C ASN A 115 0.92 14.25 10.82
N LYS A 116 1.99 13.50 10.56
CA LYS A 116 2.69 13.50 9.28
C LYS A 116 1.82 12.91 8.17
N GLY A 117 1.15 11.79 8.44
CA GLY A 117 0.19 11.19 7.50
C GLY A 117 -0.97 12.13 7.19
N ARG A 118 -1.52 12.80 8.21
CA ARG A 118 -2.57 13.82 8.02
C ARG A 118 -2.08 14.99 7.17
N HIS A 119 -0.86 15.46 7.40
CA HIS A 119 -0.25 16.53 6.61
C HIS A 119 -0.15 16.13 5.13
N HIS A 120 0.30 14.91 4.82
CA HIS A 120 0.33 14.42 3.45
C HIS A 120 -1.06 14.41 2.81
N LEU A 121 -2.06 13.90 3.51
CA LEU A 121 -3.43 13.83 3.00
C LEU A 121 -4.05 15.22 2.74
N ILE A 122 -3.80 16.19 3.63
CA ILE A 122 -4.27 17.58 3.45
C ILE A 122 -3.65 18.21 2.19
N ASN A 123 -2.43 17.86 1.86
CA ASN A 123 -1.74 18.29 0.64
C ASN A 123 -2.10 17.42 -0.59
N ASN A 124 -3.19 16.66 -0.52
CA ASN A 124 -3.70 15.81 -1.61
C ASN A 124 -2.71 14.75 -2.12
N ARG A 125 -1.77 14.33 -1.30
CA ARG A 125 -0.88 13.22 -1.60
C ARG A 125 -1.59 11.90 -1.41
N LEU A 126 -1.33 10.94 -2.28
CA LEU A 126 -1.68 9.55 -2.02
C LEU A 126 -0.73 8.99 -0.94
N VAL A 127 -1.29 8.38 0.09
CA VAL A 127 -0.53 7.85 1.22
C VAL A 127 -0.76 6.35 1.31
N ILE A 128 0.31 5.57 1.18
CA ILE A 128 0.31 4.12 1.39
C ILE A 128 0.82 3.86 2.81
N ILE A 129 0.10 3.00 3.55
CA ILE A 129 0.41 2.64 4.93
C ILE A 129 0.55 1.13 5.05
#